data_6e40bac67cf9c4f35be1c0d57157c761
#
_entry.id   6e40bac67cf9c4f35be1c0d57157c761
#
_cell.length_a   1.000
_cell.length_b   1.000
_cell.length_c   1.000
_cell.angle_alpha   90.00
_cell.angle_beta   90.00
_cell.angle_gamma   90.00
#
_symmetry.space_group_name_H-M   'P 1'
#
loop_
_entity.id
_entity.type
_entity.pdbx_description
1 polymer ?
#
loop_
_entity_poly.entity_id
_entity_poly.type
_entity_poly.pdbx_seq_one_letter_code
_entity_poly.pdbx_strand_id
1 'polypeptide(L)'
;MPRIILQVWLTMVLALAAGPAAAAEALPGSTMALWWALPFAGLLLSIATGPLLFPHVWEHHYGKIAAGWAALVVVPLALSFGAGLATEAVLHAVLTEYMPFIILLFALFTISGGILVAGNIHGTPLINAGLLLVGALMASVVGTTGASMIMIRPIIRANDNRPFNAHVVVFFIFLVSNIGGSLTPLGDPPLFVGFLRGVDFFWTTIHLLPDTLLVGGIVLAAFLALDWILHVRENGLPKVKDPTPDSKVRIRGLRNLPLLAGVIGAILLSAYWKPGVAFSVFGIALELQNLVRDALILFLALASLAISRKEYRKANGFSWGPIAEVAKLFAAIFIC
;
A
#
# COMPACT_ATOMS: atom_id res chain seq x y z
N MET A 1 -11.26 -12.55 -4.09
CA MET A 1 -10.59 -11.88 -2.97
C MET A 1 -11.53 -11.26 -1.92
N PRO A 2 -12.53 -10.41 -2.26
CA PRO A 2 -13.42 -9.83 -1.21
C PRO A 2 -14.15 -10.89 -0.37
N ARG A 3 -14.50 -12.04 -0.94
CA ARG A 3 -15.15 -13.13 -0.20
C ARG A 3 -14.23 -13.77 0.85
N ILE A 4 -12.94 -13.91 0.56
CA ILE A 4 -11.96 -14.50 1.50
C ILE A 4 -11.72 -13.54 2.66
N ILE A 5 -11.51 -12.24 2.39
CA ILE A 5 -11.33 -11.22 3.42
C ILE A 5 -12.58 -11.12 4.31
N LEU A 6 -13.78 -11.14 3.70
CA LEU A 6 -15.04 -11.11 4.42
C LEU A 6 -15.23 -12.38 5.26
N GLN A 7 -14.91 -13.58 4.72
CA GLN A 7 -14.99 -14.84 5.46
C GLN A 7 -14.05 -14.89 6.65
N VAL A 8 -12.79 -14.47 6.47
CA VAL A 8 -11.82 -14.39 7.56
C VAL A 8 -12.29 -13.40 8.64
N TRP A 9 -12.84 -12.27 8.23
CA TRP A 9 -13.36 -11.27 9.16
C TRP A 9 -14.61 -11.79 9.89
N LEU A 10 -15.51 -12.49 9.21
CA LEU A 10 -16.72 -13.09 9.81
C LEU A 10 -16.37 -14.21 10.80
N THR A 11 -15.40 -15.07 10.47
CA THR A 11 -14.87 -16.08 11.41
C THR A 11 -14.19 -15.45 12.61
N MET A 12 -13.48 -14.34 12.43
CA MET A 12 -12.85 -13.58 13.51
C MET A 12 -13.89 -12.94 14.43
N VAL A 13 -14.96 -12.36 13.88
CA VAL A 13 -16.09 -11.80 14.65
C VAL A 13 -16.87 -12.89 15.39
N LEU A 14 -17.06 -14.06 14.77
CA LEU A 14 -17.71 -15.22 15.42
C LEU A 14 -16.84 -15.82 16.53
N ALA A 15 -15.52 -15.73 16.44
CA ALA A 15 -14.58 -16.17 17.48
C ALA A 15 -14.51 -15.24 18.70
N LEU A 16 -15.08 -14.02 18.60
CA LEU A 16 -15.18 -13.04 19.71
C LEU A 16 -16.05 -13.52 20.90
N ALA A 17 -16.69 -14.67 20.79
CA ALA A 17 -17.51 -15.26 21.87
C ALA A 17 -16.71 -16.06 22.93
N ALA A 18 -15.39 -16.11 22.88
CA ALA A 18 -14.55 -16.95 23.74
C ALA A 18 -13.74 -16.16 24.77
N GLY A 19 -14.15 -16.21 25.99
CA GLY A 19 -13.47 -16.19 27.28
C GLY A 19 -12.46 -15.08 27.64
N PRO A 20 -12.06 -14.95 28.92
CA PRO A 20 -11.10 -13.96 29.39
C PRO A 20 -9.69 -14.21 28.83
N ALA A 21 -9.02 -13.14 28.46
CA ALA A 21 -7.64 -13.16 27.94
C ALA A 21 -6.66 -13.61 29.04
N ALA A 22 -6.02 -14.76 28.86
CA ALA A 22 -4.75 -15.04 29.51
C ALA A 22 -3.66 -14.20 28.81
N ALA A 23 -2.75 -13.62 29.57
CA ALA A 23 -1.63 -12.87 28.98
C ALA A 23 -0.77 -13.84 28.16
N ALA A 24 -0.58 -13.53 26.89
CA ALA A 24 0.28 -14.28 25.99
C ALA A 24 1.73 -14.27 26.48
N GLU A 25 2.40 -15.42 26.50
CA GLU A 25 3.83 -15.49 26.75
C GLU A 25 4.57 -14.82 25.58
N ALA A 26 5.22 -13.70 25.86
CA ALA A 26 5.99 -12.99 24.84
C ALA A 26 7.25 -13.81 24.44
N LEU A 27 7.54 -13.88 23.14
CA LEU A 27 8.80 -14.42 22.66
C LEU A 27 9.98 -13.77 23.35
N PRO A 28 10.99 -14.53 23.82
CA PRO A 28 12.17 -13.99 24.49
C PRO A 28 13.13 -13.35 23.47
N GLY A 29 12.68 -12.31 22.77
CA GLY A 29 13.42 -11.66 21.66
C GLY A 29 14.82 -11.18 22.05
N SER A 30 15.03 -10.82 23.34
CA SER A 30 16.34 -10.39 23.84
C SER A 30 17.39 -11.50 23.86
N THR A 31 16.97 -12.77 23.84
CA THR A 31 17.86 -13.94 23.85
C THR A 31 18.03 -14.55 22.46
N MET A 32 17.28 -14.05 21.48
CA MET A 32 17.36 -14.54 20.10
C MET A 32 18.61 -14.03 19.40
N ALA A 33 19.39 -14.95 18.81
CA ALA A 33 20.59 -14.62 18.07
C ALA A 33 20.24 -13.93 16.73
N LEU A 34 21.16 -13.10 16.23
CA LEU A 34 20.96 -12.30 15.00
C LEU A 34 20.64 -13.15 13.75
N TRP A 35 21.02 -14.43 13.70
CA TRP A 35 20.72 -15.31 12.58
C TRP A 35 19.19 -15.53 12.37
N TRP A 36 18.35 -15.29 13.37
CA TRP A 36 16.90 -15.30 13.20
C TRP A 36 16.38 -14.24 12.22
N ALA A 37 17.16 -13.19 11.97
CA ALA A 37 16.83 -12.18 10.97
C ALA A 37 17.15 -12.60 9.52
N LEU A 38 17.91 -13.70 9.31
CA LEU A 38 18.31 -14.12 7.96
C LEU A 38 17.14 -14.46 7.04
N PRO A 39 16.08 -15.17 7.47
CA PRO A 39 14.93 -15.43 6.61
C PRO A 39 14.23 -14.15 6.15
N PHE A 40 14.10 -13.15 7.03
CA PHE A 40 13.57 -11.84 6.68
C PHE A 40 14.43 -11.13 5.62
N ALA A 41 15.75 -11.09 5.84
CA ALA A 41 16.69 -10.52 4.87
C ALA A 41 16.65 -11.27 3.53
N GLY A 42 16.57 -12.61 3.55
CA GLY A 42 16.44 -13.45 2.37
C GLY A 42 15.14 -13.20 1.60
N LEU A 43 14.02 -13.00 2.31
CA LEU A 43 12.74 -12.63 1.72
C LEU A 43 12.84 -11.26 1.03
N LEU A 44 13.39 -10.24 1.70
CA LEU A 44 13.54 -8.90 1.11
C LEU A 44 14.46 -8.94 -0.12
N LEU A 45 15.57 -9.67 -0.07
CA LEU A 45 16.45 -9.86 -1.22
C LEU A 45 15.73 -10.57 -2.37
N SER A 46 14.90 -11.59 -2.06
CA SER A 46 14.10 -12.29 -3.07
C SER A 46 13.09 -11.37 -3.73
N ILE A 47 12.43 -10.48 -2.97
CA ILE A 47 11.50 -9.46 -3.51
C ILE A 47 12.24 -8.47 -4.41
N ALA A 48 13.41 -8.00 -3.99
CA ALA A 48 14.18 -7.01 -4.73
C ALA A 48 14.83 -7.58 -6.01
N THR A 49 15.35 -8.80 -5.97
CA THR A 49 16.15 -9.37 -7.07
C THR A 49 15.36 -10.37 -7.92
N GLY A 50 14.36 -11.03 -7.37
CA GLY A 50 13.57 -12.06 -8.06
C GLY A 50 12.97 -11.58 -9.38
N PRO A 51 12.23 -10.45 -9.42
CA PRO A 51 11.68 -9.92 -10.67
C PRO A 51 12.73 -9.56 -11.70
N LEU A 52 13.93 -9.16 -11.27
CA LEU A 52 15.02 -8.72 -12.15
C LEU A 52 15.82 -9.90 -12.72
N LEU A 53 16.17 -10.87 -11.86
CA LEU A 53 17.06 -11.98 -12.23
C LEU A 53 16.30 -13.18 -12.79
N PHE A 54 15.11 -13.45 -12.27
CA PHE A 54 14.30 -14.62 -12.60
C PHE A 54 12.82 -14.26 -12.80
N PRO A 55 12.45 -13.33 -13.72
CA PRO A 55 11.10 -12.78 -13.86
C PRO A 55 10.04 -13.88 -14.02
N HIS A 56 10.29 -14.88 -14.88
CA HIS A 56 9.35 -15.96 -15.15
C HIS A 56 9.09 -16.86 -13.91
N VAL A 57 10.13 -17.16 -13.13
CA VAL A 57 10.00 -17.93 -11.88
C VAL A 57 9.25 -17.10 -10.83
N TRP A 58 9.60 -15.82 -10.73
CA TRP A 58 8.98 -14.91 -9.78
C TRP A 58 7.49 -14.77 -10.03
N GLU A 59 7.08 -14.42 -11.24
CA GLU A 59 5.67 -14.22 -11.61
C GLU A 59 4.78 -15.42 -11.24
N HIS A 60 5.28 -16.64 -11.35
CA HIS A 60 4.51 -17.86 -11.10
C HIS A 60 4.65 -18.41 -9.67
N HIS A 61 5.74 -18.09 -8.96
CA HIS A 61 6.08 -18.76 -7.71
C HIS A 61 6.36 -17.81 -6.53
N TYR A 62 6.23 -16.47 -6.67
CA TYR A 62 6.52 -15.52 -5.58
C TYR A 62 5.84 -15.90 -4.26
N GLY A 63 4.57 -16.35 -4.29
CA GLY A 63 3.85 -16.76 -3.09
C GLY A 63 4.42 -18.02 -2.43
N LYS A 64 4.97 -18.98 -3.22
CA LYS A 64 5.63 -20.17 -2.67
C LYS A 64 7.00 -19.83 -2.09
N ILE A 65 7.74 -18.92 -2.74
CA ILE A 65 9.03 -18.44 -2.25
C ILE A 65 8.84 -17.70 -0.92
N ALA A 66 7.85 -16.83 -0.85
CA ALA A 66 7.50 -16.12 0.38
C ALA A 66 7.08 -17.08 1.51
N ALA A 67 6.24 -18.08 1.21
CA ALA A 67 5.85 -19.12 2.17
C ALA A 67 7.05 -19.96 2.63
N GLY A 68 8.01 -20.23 1.75
CA GLY A 68 9.25 -20.92 2.10
C GLY A 68 10.08 -20.15 3.13
N TRP A 69 10.24 -18.83 2.94
CA TRP A 69 10.93 -17.98 3.91
C TRP A 69 10.20 -17.91 5.26
N ALA A 70 8.87 -17.77 5.25
CA ALA A 70 8.07 -17.81 6.47
C ALA A 70 8.21 -19.17 7.21
N ALA A 71 8.22 -20.28 6.47
CA ALA A 71 8.44 -21.62 7.06
C ALA A 71 9.82 -21.74 7.71
N LEU A 72 10.86 -21.11 7.13
CA LEU A 72 12.21 -21.08 7.72
C LEU A 72 12.28 -20.31 9.05
N VAL A 73 11.26 -19.52 9.39
CA VAL A 73 11.10 -18.92 10.71
C VAL A 73 10.22 -19.80 11.61
N VAL A 74 9.02 -20.12 11.14
CA VAL A 74 8.01 -20.79 11.97
C VAL A 74 8.44 -22.21 12.40
N VAL A 75 9.08 -22.97 11.50
CA VAL A 75 9.49 -24.34 11.82
C VAL A 75 10.59 -24.37 12.90
N PRO A 76 11.73 -23.64 12.77
CA PRO A 76 12.71 -23.59 13.84
C PRO A 76 12.15 -22.99 15.14
N LEU A 77 11.24 -21.99 15.05
CA LEU A 77 10.59 -21.41 16.22
C LEU A 77 9.79 -22.47 16.99
N ALA A 78 8.99 -23.28 16.27
CA ALA A 78 8.21 -24.35 16.86
C ALA A 78 9.08 -25.46 17.47
N LEU A 79 10.23 -25.75 16.85
CA LEU A 79 11.18 -26.75 17.36
C LEU A 79 11.97 -26.25 18.58
N SER A 80 12.30 -24.95 18.63
CA SER A 80 13.14 -24.39 19.69
C SER A 80 12.33 -23.96 20.93
N PHE A 81 11.12 -23.42 20.74
CA PHE A 81 10.29 -22.83 21.80
C PHE A 81 8.95 -23.52 21.99
N GLY A 82 8.67 -24.56 21.20
CA GLY A 82 7.41 -25.30 21.24
C GLY A 82 6.35 -24.78 20.28
N ALA A 83 5.50 -25.71 19.80
CA ALA A 83 4.46 -25.40 18.79
C ALA A 83 3.40 -24.41 19.31
N GLY A 84 3.10 -24.41 20.61
CA GLY A 84 2.15 -23.49 21.22
C GLY A 84 2.58 -22.03 21.07
N LEU A 85 3.80 -21.71 21.52
CA LEU A 85 4.36 -20.36 21.47
C LEU A 85 4.58 -19.90 20.02
N ALA A 86 5.01 -20.79 19.12
CA ALA A 86 5.14 -20.46 17.70
C ALA A 86 3.78 -20.13 17.06
N THR A 87 2.74 -20.88 17.38
CA THR A 87 1.38 -20.62 16.88
C THR A 87 0.85 -19.29 17.40
N GLU A 88 1.05 -19.01 18.67
CA GLU A 88 0.65 -17.77 19.31
C GLU A 88 1.35 -16.55 18.68
N ALA A 89 2.66 -16.64 18.45
CA ALA A 89 3.44 -15.58 17.79
C ALA A 89 2.93 -15.30 16.37
N VAL A 90 2.67 -16.36 15.59
CA VAL A 90 2.10 -16.22 14.23
C VAL A 90 0.70 -15.63 14.28
N LEU A 91 -0.17 -16.10 15.17
CA LEU A 91 -1.53 -15.56 15.34
C LEU A 91 -1.50 -14.10 15.76
N HIS A 92 -0.60 -13.74 16.69
CA HIS A 92 -0.42 -12.34 17.09
C HIS A 92 -0.04 -11.46 15.88
N ALA A 93 1.01 -11.81 15.14
CA ALA A 93 1.42 -11.07 13.95
C ALA A 93 0.30 -10.96 12.91
N VAL A 94 -0.45 -12.05 12.70
CA VAL A 94 -1.55 -12.05 11.72
C VAL A 94 -2.71 -11.18 12.18
N LEU A 95 -3.15 -11.29 13.44
CA LEU A 95 -4.37 -10.62 13.91
C LEU A 95 -4.13 -9.14 14.24
N THR A 96 -2.97 -8.79 14.79
CA THR A 96 -2.71 -7.42 15.27
C THR A 96 -2.00 -6.53 14.26
N GLU A 97 -1.29 -7.11 13.29
CA GLU A 97 -0.49 -6.35 12.32
C GLU A 97 -0.92 -6.61 10.87
N TYR A 98 -0.88 -7.84 10.41
CA TYR A 98 -1.16 -8.19 9.02
C TYR A 98 -2.62 -7.91 8.61
N MET A 99 -3.60 -8.32 9.41
CA MET A 99 -5.02 -8.13 9.09
C MET A 99 -5.41 -6.64 9.01
N PRO A 100 -5.09 -5.79 10.00
CA PRO A 100 -5.34 -4.35 9.89
C PRO A 100 -4.67 -3.73 8.67
N PHE A 101 -3.43 -4.11 8.40
CA PHE A 101 -2.65 -3.63 7.27
C PHE A 101 -3.29 -3.99 5.92
N ILE A 102 -3.65 -5.26 5.71
CA ILE A 102 -4.22 -5.69 4.43
C ILE A 102 -5.64 -5.15 4.22
N ILE A 103 -6.43 -4.97 5.28
CA ILE A 103 -7.74 -4.32 5.23
C ILE A 103 -7.59 -2.87 4.76
N LEU A 104 -6.63 -2.13 5.31
CA LEU A 104 -6.35 -0.76 4.89
C LEU A 104 -5.93 -0.69 3.42
N LEU A 105 -4.95 -1.49 3.02
CA LEU A 105 -4.49 -1.50 1.62
C LEU A 105 -5.62 -1.90 0.65
N PHE A 106 -6.40 -2.91 1.00
CA PHE A 106 -7.57 -3.33 0.23
C PHE A 106 -8.57 -2.18 0.06
N ALA A 107 -8.83 -1.42 1.13
CA ALA A 107 -9.76 -0.31 1.09
C ALA A 107 -9.23 0.85 0.24
N LEU A 108 -8.00 1.30 0.48
CA LEU A 108 -7.39 2.38 -0.31
C LEU A 108 -7.32 2.01 -1.80
N PHE A 109 -6.89 0.80 -2.12
CA PHE A 109 -6.83 0.29 -3.49
C PHE A 109 -8.22 0.24 -4.15
N THR A 110 -9.22 -0.28 -3.42
CA THR A 110 -10.58 -0.45 -3.92
C THR A 110 -11.27 0.89 -4.15
N ILE A 111 -11.15 1.82 -3.22
CA ILE A 111 -11.78 3.14 -3.28
C ILE A 111 -11.10 3.99 -4.35
N SER A 112 -9.77 4.03 -4.39
CA SER A 112 -8.99 4.76 -5.40
C SER A 112 -9.25 4.24 -6.82
N GLY A 113 -9.42 2.93 -6.99
CA GLY A 113 -9.80 2.33 -8.27
C GLY A 113 -11.15 2.79 -8.82
N GLY A 114 -12.02 3.35 -7.97
CA GLY A 114 -13.29 3.96 -8.35
C GLY A 114 -13.19 5.42 -8.81
N ILE A 115 -12.02 6.06 -8.68
CA ILE A 115 -11.75 7.44 -9.09
C ILE A 115 -11.03 7.42 -10.43
N LEU A 116 -11.57 8.08 -11.45
CA LEU A 116 -11.01 8.13 -12.80
C LEU A 116 -10.71 9.58 -13.21
N VAL A 117 -9.46 9.84 -13.55
CA VAL A 117 -9.06 11.05 -14.28
C VAL A 117 -9.23 10.79 -15.78
N ALA A 118 -10.34 11.27 -16.34
CA ALA A 118 -10.68 11.15 -17.74
C ALA A 118 -10.23 12.41 -18.50
N GLY A 119 -10.04 12.26 -19.81
CA GLY A 119 -9.51 13.33 -20.66
C GLY A 119 -8.01 13.17 -20.86
N ASN A 120 -7.45 14.04 -21.67
CA ASN A 120 -6.02 14.09 -21.97
C ASN A 120 -5.53 15.52 -22.16
N ILE A 121 -4.30 15.76 -21.74
CA ILE A 121 -3.51 16.98 -22.01
C ILE A 121 -2.12 16.55 -22.43
N HIS A 122 -1.54 17.26 -23.38
CA HIS A 122 -0.17 16.95 -23.82
C HIS A 122 0.85 17.23 -22.70
N GLY A 123 1.74 16.28 -22.49
CA GLY A 123 2.82 16.36 -21.54
C GLY A 123 3.92 17.31 -22.00
N THR A 124 3.93 18.51 -21.45
CA THR A 124 5.10 19.40 -21.49
C THR A 124 5.89 19.24 -20.19
N PRO A 125 7.15 19.70 -20.11
CA PRO A 125 7.95 19.57 -18.89
C PRO A 125 7.25 20.11 -17.64
N LEU A 126 6.60 21.26 -17.73
CA LEU A 126 5.86 21.88 -16.62
C LEU A 126 4.58 21.10 -16.27
N ILE A 127 3.85 20.63 -17.27
CA ILE A 127 2.63 19.82 -17.05
C ILE A 127 3.00 18.50 -16.41
N ASN A 128 4.03 17.82 -16.89
CA ASN A 128 4.52 16.58 -16.30
C ASN A 128 4.98 16.78 -14.85
N ALA A 129 5.77 17.82 -14.58
CA ALA A 129 6.18 18.16 -13.22
C ALA A 129 4.98 18.43 -12.30
N GLY A 130 3.97 19.16 -12.80
CA GLY A 130 2.71 19.39 -12.08
C GLY A 130 1.93 18.10 -11.79
N LEU A 131 1.83 17.20 -12.77
CA LEU A 131 1.17 15.89 -12.59
C LEU A 131 1.90 15.02 -11.58
N LEU A 132 3.25 15.00 -11.60
CA LEU A 132 4.06 14.28 -10.62
C LEU A 132 3.90 14.87 -9.21
N LEU A 133 3.89 16.19 -9.09
CA LEU A 133 3.68 16.87 -7.80
C LEU A 133 2.30 16.57 -7.23
N VAL A 134 1.24 16.68 -8.05
CA VAL A 134 -0.13 16.34 -7.63
C VAL A 134 -0.22 14.87 -7.21
N GLY A 135 0.40 13.96 -7.98
CA GLY A 135 0.47 12.55 -7.64
C GLY A 135 1.18 12.29 -6.31
N ALA A 136 2.31 12.96 -6.06
CA ALA A 136 3.06 12.84 -4.81
C ALA A 136 2.25 13.35 -3.59
N LEU A 137 1.57 14.49 -3.73
CA LEU A 137 0.67 15.00 -2.68
C LEU A 137 -0.51 14.05 -2.42
N MET A 138 -1.08 13.47 -3.48
CA MET A 138 -2.14 12.46 -3.34
C MET A 138 -1.65 11.21 -2.62
N ALA A 139 -0.40 10.79 -2.83
CA ALA A 139 0.15 9.57 -2.24
C ALA A 139 0.14 9.61 -0.71
N SER A 140 0.38 10.78 -0.10
CA SER A 140 0.26 10.96 1.36
C SER A 140 -1.17 10.81 1.90
N VAL A 141 -2.21 10.97 1.04
CA VAL A 141 -3.61 10.94 1.47
C VAL A 141 -4.30 9.62 1.14
N VAL A 142 -4.06 9.09 -0.06
CA VAL A 142 -4.74 7.88 -0.57
C VAL A 142 -3.83 6.66 -0.65
N GLY A 143 -2.62 6.79 -0.15
CA GLY A 143 -1.56 5.79 -0.27
C GLY A 143 -0.86 5.82 -1.63
N THR A 144 0.39 5.37 -1.66
CA THR A 144 1.19 5.30 -2.90
C THR A 144 0.52 4.43 -3.96
N THR A 145 -0.03 3.27 -3.57
CA THR A 145 -0.74 2.36 -4.48
C THR A 145 -2.00 3.01 -5.06
N GLY A 146 -2.78 3.73 -4.23
CA GLY A 146 -3.98 4.43 -4.66
C GLY A 146 -3.67 5.59 -5.61
N ALA A 147 -2.70 6.43 -5.27
CA ALA A 147 -2.24 7.53 -6.10
C ALA A 147 -1.69 7.02 -7.43
N SER A 148 -0.88 5.97 -7.40
CA SER A 148 -0.34 5.35 -8.61
C SER A 148 -1.43 4.84 -9.53
N MET A 149 -2.45 4.18 -8.99
CA MET A 149 -3.58 3.70 -9.80
C MET A 149 -4.35 4.83 -10.47
N ILE A 150 -4.56 5.96 -9.80
CA ILE A 150 -5.29 7.11 -10.34
C ILE A 150 -4.45 7.84 -11.39
N MET A 151 -3.13 8.02 -11.15
CA MET A 151 -2.30 8.97 -11.90
C MET A 151 -1.47 8.35 -13.02
N ILE A 152 -1.12 7.07 -12.96
CA ILE A 152 -0.20 6.46 -13.95
C ILE A 152 -0.76 6.53 -15.38
N ARG A 153 -2.06 6.26 -15.55
CA ARG A 153 -2.68 6.27 -16.88
C ARG A 153 -2.82 7.67 -17.48
N PRO A 154 -3.27 8.71 -16.75
CA PRO A 154 -3.19 10.09 -17.19
C PRO A 154 -1.78 10.51 -17.61
N ILE A 155 -0.76 10.14 -16.85
CA ILE A 155 0.63 10.50 -17.14
C ILE A 155 1.13 9.78 -18.41
N ILE A 156 0.86 8.50 -18.57
CA ILE A 156 1.22 7.76 -19.79
C ILE A 156 0.53 8.36 -21.01
N ARG A 157 -0.79 8.64 -20.92
CA ARG A 157 -1.53 9.26 -22.03
C ARG A 157 -1.02 10.64 -22.39
N ALA A 158 -0.68 11.46 -21.39
CA ALA A 158 -0.13 12.79 -21.62
C ALA A 158 1.20 12.78 -22.40
N ASN A 159 1.89 11.65 -22.42
CA ASN A 159 3.21 11.50 -23.04
C ASN A 159 3.26 10.42 -24.15
N ASP A 160 2.12 9.93 -24.63
CA ASP A 160 2.05 8.83 -25.58
C ASP A 160 2.47 9.24 -27.03
N ASN A 161 2.50 10.54 -27.31
CA ASN A 161 2.99 11.14 -28.54
C ASN A 161 4.47 11.58 -28.48
N ARG A 162 5.16 11.35 -27.34
CA ARG A 162 6.55 11.75 -27.14
C ARG A 162 7.51 10.57 -27.38
N PRO A 163 8.57 10.74 -28.19
CA PRO A 163 9.61 9.73 -28.41
C PRO A 163 10.40 9.38 -27.12
N PHE A 164 10.67 10.38 -26.28
CA PHE A 164 11.40 10.20 -25.04
C PHE A 164 10.46 10.37 -23.82
N ASN A 165 9.78 9.31 -23.41
CA ASN A 165 8.81 9.33 -22.32
C ASN A 165 9.12 8.39 -21.15
N ALA A 166 10.10 7.49 -21.27
CA ALA A 166 10.41 6.50 -20.24
C ALA A 166 10.80 7.13 -18.88
N HIS A 167 11.56 8.24 -18.92
CA HIS A 167 11.97 8.96 -17.70
C HIS A 167 10.76 9.48 -16.91
N VAL A 168 9.66 9.85 -17.55
CA VAL A 168 8.44 10.31 -16.87
C VAL A 168 7.90 9.23 -15.94
N VAL A 169 7.90 7.96 -16.41
CA VAL A 169 7.48 6.82 -15.59
C VAL A 169 8.47 6.52 -14.46
N VAL A 170 9.78 6.63 -14.73
CA VAL A 170 10.82 6.42 -13.71
C VAL A 170 10.66 7.44 -12.57
N PHE A 171 10.54 8.72 -12.90
CA PHE A 171 10.36 9.77 -11.90
C PHE A 171 8.98 9.71 -11.21
N PHE A 172 7.96 9.19 -11.91
CA PHE A 172 6.68 8.87 -11.28
C PHE A 172 6.85 7.84 -10.15
N ILE A 173 7.63 6.78 -10.39
CA ILE A 173 7.91 5.78 -9.36
C ILE A 173 8.62 6.44 -8.16
N PHE A 174 9.63 7.28 -8.40
CA PHE A 174 10.34 7.95 -7.31
C PHE A 174 9.45 8.92 -6.53
N LEU A 175 8.70 9.79 -7.22
CA LEU A 175 7.93 10.86 -6.57
C LEU A 175 6.59 10.37 -6.04
N VAL A 176 5.80 9.67 -6.85
CA VAL A 176 4.42 9.29 -6.51
C VAL A 176 4.35 7.96 -5.77
N SER A 177 5.07 6.95 -6.29
CA SER A 177 5.01 5.61 -5.73
C SER A 177 5.94 5.40 -4.52
N ASN A 178 6.80 6.38 -4.20
CA ASN A 178 7.75 6.29 -3.10
C ASN A 178 7.74 7.55 -2.22
N ILE A 179 8.44 8.64 -2.62
CA ILE A 179 8.64 9.85 -1.78
C ILE A 179 7.30 10.42 -1.28
N GLY A 180 6.28 10.49 -2.15
CA GLY A 180 4.97 11.02 -1.80
C GLY A 180 4.25 10.26 -0.68
N GLY A 181 4.64 9.00 -0.41
CA GLY A 181 4.07 8.21 0.68
C GLY A 181 4.64 8.48 2.06
N SER A 182 5.73 9.26 2.19
CA SER A 182 6.49 9.38 3.44
C SER A 182 5.79 10.19 4.56
N LEU A 183 4.77 10.98 4.26
CA LEU A 183 4.22 11.96 5.20
C LEU A 183 3.10 11.45 6.11
N THR A 184 2.48 10.33 5.80
CA THR A 184 1.40 9.77 6.64
C THR A 184 1.46 8.25 6.72
N PRO A 185 0.89 7.65 7.76
CA PRO A 185 0.75 6.19 7.88
C PRO A 185 -0.03 5.54 6.73
N LEU A 186 -0.82 6.30 5.98
CA LEU A 186 -1.56 5.81 4.81
C LEU A 186 -0.67 5.69 3.58
N GLY A 187 0.40 6.48 3.53
CA GLY A 187 1.25 6.61 2.37
C GLY A 187 2.07 5.36 2.10
N ASP A 188 2.67 4.80 3.14
CA ASP A 188 3.60 3.68 3.00
C ASP A 188 3.40 2.62 4.07
N PRO A 189 3.46 1.32 3.71
CA PRO A 189 3.27 0.19 4.62
C PRO A 189 4.04 0.24 5.94
N PRO A 190 5.35 0.50 5.97
CA PRO A 190 6.10 0.55 7.23
C PRO A 190 5.61 1.65 8.20
N LEU A 191 5.12 2.77 7.67
CA LEU A 191 4.60 3.85 8.49
C LEU A 191 3.29 3.48 9.18
N PHE A 192 2.44 2.70 8.48
CA PHE A 192 1.22 2.18 9.09
C PHE A 192 1.52 1.15 10.19
N VAL A 193 2.54 0.31 10.02
CA VAL A 193 3.00 -0.60 11.09
C VAL A 193 3.50 0.20 12.29
N GLY A 194 4.25 1.27 12.08
CA GLY A 194 4.65 2.20 13.14
C GLY A 194 3.45 2.77 13.89
N PHE A 195 2.40 3.18 13.17
CA PHE A 195 1.13 3.63 13.76
C PHE A 195 0.45 2.54 14.59
N LEU A 196 0.37 1.30 14.09
CA LEU A 196 -0.17 0.16 14.85
C LEU A 196 0.62 -0.11 16.15
N ARG A 197 1.92 0.19 16.14
CA ARG A 197 2.82 0.08 17.29
C ARG A 197 2.81 1.32 18.20
N GLY A 198 1.88 2.26 18.00
CA GLY A 198 1.63 3.41 18.86
C GLY A 198 2.36 4.69 18.49
N VAL A 199 3.01 4.78 17.32
CA VAL A 199 3.53 6.05 16.79
C VAL A 199 2.35 6.96 16.45
N ASP A 200 2.42 8.23 16.82
CA ASP A 200 1.37 9.20 16.50
C ASP A 200 1.15 9.34 14.99
N PHE A 201 -0.11 9.51 14.57
CA PHE A 201 -0.49 9.60 13.16
C PHE A 201 0.23 10.74 12.42
N PHE A 202 0.41 11.89 13.06
CA PHE A 202 1.03 13.06 12.47
C PHE A 202 2.54 13.14 12.72
N TRP A 203 3.13 12.16 13.43
CA TRP A 203 4.56 12.16 13.72
C TRP A 203 5.41 12.25 12.46
N THR A 204 5.11 11.44 11.45
CA THR A 204 5.81 11.45 10.16
C THR A 204 5.63 12.76 9.42
N THR A 205 4.42 13.32 9.41
CA THR A 205 4.15 14.62 8.79
C THR A 205 5.01 15.71 9.44
N ILE A 206 5.06 15.76 10.77
CA ILE A 206 5.77 16.83 11.50
C ILE A 206 7.30 16.70 11.32
N HIS A 207 7.83 15.48 11.42
CA HIS A 207 9.28 15.25 11.45
C HIS A 207 9.90 15.06 10.06
N LEU A 208 9.18 14.45 9.12
CA LEU A 208 9.72 14.13 7.79
C LEU A 208 9.35 15.16 6.71
N LEU A 209 8.48 16.14 7.01
CA LEU A 209 8.09 17.15 6.01
C LEU A 209 9.29 17.91 5.42
N PRO A 210 10.27 18.42 6.22
CA PRO A 210 11.42 19.12 5.67
C PRO A 210 12.25 18.20 4.74
N ASP A 211 12.51 16.97 5.15
CA ASP A 211 13.30 16.00 4.38
C ASP A 211 12.56 15.59 3.09
N THR A 212 11.25 15.37 3.19
CA THR A 212 10.40 15.05 2.02
C THR A 212 10.36 16.19 1.02
N LEU A 213 10.25 17.44 1.49
CA LEU A 213 10.28 18.63 0.62
C LEU A 213 11.65 18.80 -0.03
N LEU A 214 12.75 18.59 0.72
CA LEU A 214 14.10 18.68 0.20
C LEU A 214 14.36 17.61 -0.87
N VAL A 215 14.15 16.34 -0.53
CA VAL A 215 14.43 15.22 -1.45
C VAL A 215 13.46 15.24 -2.63
N GLY A 216 12.16 15.42 -2.37
CA GLY A 216 11.14 15.53 -3.42
C GLY A 216 11.39 16.75 -4.34
N GLY A 217 11.81 17.88 -3.78
CA GLY A 217 12.17 19.07 -4.53
C GLY A 217 13.40 18.85 -5.43
N ILE A 218 14.45 18.20 -4.92
CA ILE A 218 15.64 17.85 -5.71
C ILE A 218 15.27 16.91 -6.85
N VAL A 219 14.51 15.85 -6.57
CA VAL A 219 14.10 14.87 -7.58
C VAL A 219 13.18 15.49 -8.63
N LEU A 220 12.24 16.36 -8.21
CA LEU A 220 11.36 17.08 -9.14
C LEU A 220 12.13 18.09 -10.01
N ALA A 221 13.12 18.78 -9.44
CA ALA A 221 14.01 19.70 -10.19
C ALA A 221 14.88 18.92 -11.20
N ALA A 222 15.44 17.79 -10.80
CA ALA A 222 16.19 16.91 -11.70
C ALA A 222 15.31 16.37 -12.84
N PHE A 223 14.07 15.96 -12.52
CA PHE A 223 13.07 15.58 -13.52
C PHE A 223 12.82 16.71 -14.51
N LEU A 224 12.52 17.91 -14.01
CA LEU A 224 12.19 19.07 -14.84
C LEU A 224 13.34 19.42 -15.77
N ALA A 225 14.59 19.41 -15.28
CA ALA A 225 15.79 19.66 -16.10
C ALA A 225 15.96 18.59 -17.19
N LEU A 226 15.81 17.32 -16.85
CA LEU A 226 15.94 16.21 -17.80
C LEU A 226 14.80 16.25 -18.85
N ASP A 227 13.55 16.41 -18.40
CA ASP A 227 12.39 16.45 -19.32
C ASP A 227 12.47 17.65 -20.26
N TRP A 228 12.97 18.79 -19.76
CA TRP A 228 13.20 19.98 -20.61
C TRP A 228 14.25 19.73 -21.69
N ILE A 229 15.39 19.13 -21.35
CA ILE A 229 16.46 18.78 -22.31
C ILE A 229 15.93 17.82 -23.37
N LEU A 230 15.18 16.78 -22.96
CA LEU A 230 14.63 15.81 -23.89
C LEU A 230 13.53 16.41 -24.76
N HIS A 231 12.67 17.25 -24.19
CA HIS A 231 11.63 17.95 -24.93
C HIS A 231 12.17 18.87 -26.03
N VAL A 232 13.27 19.60 -25.75
CA VAL A 232 13.96 20.40 -26.77
C VAL A 232 14.53 19.51 -27.88
N ARG A 233 15.10 18.37 -27.56
CA ARG A 233 15.61 17.40 -28.56
C ARG A 233 14.49 16.81 -29.43
N GLU A 234 13.29 16.63 -28.88
CA GLU A 234 12.12 16.11 -29.62
C GLU A 234 11.69 17.06 -30.77
N ASN A 235 11.91 18.37 -30.63
CA ASN A 235 11.55 19.35 -31.66
C ASN A 235 12.26 19.15 -33.01
N GLY A 236 13.39 18.43 -33.02
CA GLY A 236 14.14 18.07 -34.23
C GLY A 236 13.75 16.73 -34.86
N LEU A 237 12.81 15.98 -34.26
CA LEU A 237 12.40 14.65 -34.70
C LEU A 237 11.06 14.70 -35.44
N PRO A 238 10.78 13.69 -36.32
CA PRO A 238 9.44 13.53 -36.93
C PRO A 238 8.38 13.42 -35.82
N LYS A 239 7.30 14.18 -35.96
CA LYS A 239 6.20 14.13 -35.00
C LYS A 239 5.56 12.76 -35.00
N VAL A 240 5.46 12.14 -33.81
CA VAL A 240 4.72 10.91 -33.60
C VAL A 240 3.22 11.23 -33.71
N LYS A 241 2.47 10.38 -34.42
CA LYS A 241 1.01 10.52 -34.50
C LYS A 241 0.44 10.41 -33.10
N ASP A 242 -0.35 11.40 -32.70
CA ASP A 242 -1.02 11.41 -31.39
C ASP A 242 -2.14 10.35 -31.36
N PRO A 243 -2.00 9.29 -30.53
CA PRO A 243 -3.03 8.27 -30.39
C PRO A 243 -4.20 8.73 -29.52
N THR A 244 -3.98 9.74 -28.66
CA THR A 244 -4.99 10.22 -27.70
C THR A 244 -5.12 11.74 -27.74
N PRO A 245 -5.95 12.31 -28.65
CA PRO A 245 -6.08 13.76 -28.79
C PRO A 245 -6.49 14.47 -27.51
N ASP A 246 -6.10 15.73 -27.37
CA ASP A 246 -6.43 16.56 -26.22
C ASP A 246 -7.93 16.62 -25.99
N SER A 247 -8.30 16.45 -24.74
CA SER A 247 -9.68 16.54 -24.28
C SER A 247 -9.75 17.09 -22.85
N LYS A 248 -10.86 17.74 -22.51
CA LYS A 248 -11.03 18.34 -21.18
C LYS A 248 -10.85 17.29 -20.08
N VAL A 249 -9.91 17.55 -19.18
CA VAL A 249 -9.71 16.73 -18.00
C VAL A 249 -10.94 16.80 -17.08
N ARG A 250 -11.45 15.66 -16.70
CA ARG A 250 -12.60 15.51 -15.79
C ARG A 250 -12.34 14.42 -14.78
N ILE A 251 -12.53 14.73 -13.51
CA ILE A 251 -12.47 13.72 -12.45
C ILE A 251 -13.86 13.08 -12.33
N ARG A 252 -13.91 11.77 -12.48
CA ARG A 252 -15.14 10.97 -12.33
C ARG A 252 -15.02 10.07 -11.11
N GLY A 253 -16.16 9.68 -10.52
CA GLY A 253 -16.16 8.84 -9.33
C GLY A 253 -15.93 9.62 -8.03
N LEU A 254 -16.23 10.92 -7.99
CA LEU A 254 -16.08 11.80 -6.81
C LEU A 254 -16.80 11.29 -5.56
N ARG A 255 -17.78 10.37 -5.71
CA ARG A 255 -18.45 9.70 -4.57
C ARG A 255 -17.48 8.85 -3.73
N ASN A 256 -16.30 8.53 -4.25
CA ASN A 256 -15.26 7.81 -3.52
C ASN A 256 -14.42 8.74 -2.61
N LEU A 257 -14.41 10.07 -2.83
CA LEU A 257 -13.67 11.00 -1.97
C LEU A 257 -14.17 11.02 -0.52
N PRO A 258 -15.50 11.08 -0.26
CA PRO A 258 -16.00 10.94 1.12
C PRO A 258 -15.66 9.60 1.76
N LEU A 259 -15.58 8.51 0.97
CA LEU A 259 -15.17 7.21 1.49
C LEU A 259 -13.69 7.20 1.89
N LEU A 260 -12.80 7.84 1.11
CA LEU A 260 -11.40 8.04 1.51
C LEU A 260 -11.28 8.86 2.79
N ALA A 261 -12.03 9.97 2.88
CA ALA A 261 -12.08 10.76 4.11
C ALA A 261 -12.59 9.91 5.30
N GLY A 262 -13.56 9.04 5.07
CA GLY A 262 -14.06 8.08 6.07
C GLY A 262 -13.00 7.08 6.53
N VAL A 263 -12.13 6.59 5.64
CA VAL A 263 -11.00 5.72 6.00
C VAL A 263 -10.03 6.46 6.91
N ILE A 264 -9.66 7.70 6.56
CA ILE A 264 -8.81 8.55 7.41
C ILE A 264 -9.50 8.77 8.77
N GLY A 265 -10.79 9.10 8.77
CA GLY A 265 -11.57 9.28 10.00
C GLY A 265 -11.62 8.03 10.89
N ALA A 266 -11.75 6.83 10.30
CA ALA A 266 -11.72 5.57 11.04
C ALA A 266 -10.36 5.31 11.71
N ILE A 267 -9.26 5.64 11.03
CA ILE A 267 -7.90 5.52 11.59
C ILE A 267 -7.70 6.51 12.73
N LEU A 268 -8.05 7.78 12.51
CA LEU A 268 -7.97 8.80 13.56
C LEU A 268 -8.86 8.47 14.75
N LEU A 269 -10.07 7.94 14.51
CA LEU A 269 -10.96 7.46 15.57
C LEU A 269 -10.24 6.42 16.44
N SER A 270 -9.58 5.43 15.85
CA SER A 270 -8.87 4.40 16.63
C SER A 270 -7.66 4.93 17.40
N ALA A 271 -7.07 6.04 16.97
CA ALA A 271 -5.96 6.69 17.67
C ALA A 271 -6.41 7.39 18.95
N TYR A 272 -7.55 8.10 18.88
CA TYR A 272 -8.03 8.97 19.96
C TYR A 272 -9.11 8.34 20.86
N TRP A 273 -9.96 7.48 20.30
CA TRP A 273 -11.00 6.78 21.05
C TRP A 273 -10.47 5.45 21.59
N LYS A 274 -10.16 5.40 22.87
CA LYS A 274 -9.62 4.21 23.57
C LYS A 274 -10.54 3.84 24.74
N PRO A 275 -11.58 3.03 24.51
CA PRO A 275 -12.56 2.66 25.55
C PRO A 275 -12.02 1.69 26.61
N GLY A 276 -10.79 1.16 26.43
CA GLY A 276 -10.19 0.22 27.37
C GLY A 276 -10.81 -1.20 27.36
N VAL A 277 -11.60 -1.50 26.31
CA VAL A 277 -12.21 -2.82 26.13
C VAL A 277 -11.40 -3.64 25.13
N ALA A 278 -11.02 -4.86 25.52
CA ALA A 278 -10.36 -5.82 24.64
C ALA A 278 -11.10 -7.15 24.64
N PHE A 279 -11.08 -7.81 23.49
CA PHE A 279 -11.64 -9.15 23.29
C PHE A 279 -10.50 -10.13 23.08
N SER A 280 -10.59 -11.31 23.71
CA SER A 280 -9.62 -12.37 23.49
C SER A 280 -10.06 -13.26 22.31
N VAL A 281 -9.21 -13.33 21.29
CA VAL A 281 -9.41 -14.21 20.12
C VAL A 281 -8.21 -15.13 20.02
N PHE A 282 -8.39 -16.42 20.25
CA PHE A 282 -7.31 -17.42 20.30
C PHE A 282 -6.19 -17.06 21.30
N GLY A 283 -6.52 -16.43 22.44
CA GLY A 283 -5.55 -15.97 23.42
C GLY A 283 -4.99 -14.56 23.15
N ILE A 284 -5.17 -14.00 21.96
CA ILE A 284 -4.66 -12.67 21.59
C ILE A 284 -5.68 -11.60 21.97
N ALA A 285 -5.26 -10.58 22.71
CA ALA A 285 -6.10 -9.44 23.07
C ALA A 285 -6.25 -8.48 21.89
N LEU A 286 -7.49 -8.31 21.39
CA LEU A 286 -7.84 -7.37 20.35
C LEU A 286 -8.66 -6.22 20.94
N GLU A 287 -8.12 -5.02 20.85
CA GLU A 287 -8.76 -3.81 21.37
C GLU A 287 -9.96 -3.41 20.52
N LEU A 288 -11.06 -3.03 21.16
CA LEU A 288 -12.32 -2.67 20.51
C LEU A 288 -12.14 -1.57 19.45
N GLN A 289 -11.34 -0.54 19.74
CA GLN A 289 -11.11 0.56 18.79
C GLN A 289 -10.47 0.07 17.48
N ASN A 290 -9.58 -0.93 17.53
CA ASN A 290 -8.94 -1.51 16.35
C ASN A 290 -9.93 -2.33 15.53
N LEU A 291 -10.79 -3.12 16.20
CA LEU A 291 -11.85 -3.89 15.54
C LEU A 291 -12.88 -2.98 14.85
N VAL A 292 -13.28 -1.90 15.53
CA VAL A 292 -14.22 -0.91 14.96
C VAL A 292 -13.60 -0.21 13.77
N ARG A 293 -12.33 0.22 13.85
CA ARG A 293 -11.58 0.79 12.73
C ARG A 293 -11.60 -0.14 11.51
N ASP A 294 -11.21 -1.39 11.70
CA ASP A 294 -11.07 -2.37 10.62
C ASP A 294 -12.43 -2.70 9.99
N ALA A 295 -13.48 -2.81 10.82
CA ALA A 295 -14.87 -2.99 10.35
C ALA A 295 -15.35 -1.81 9.52
N LEU A 296 -15.10 -0.58 9.99
CA LEU A 296 -15.48 0.65 9.26
C LEU A 296 -14.72 0.74 7.93
N ILE A 297 -13.42 0.51 7.91
CA ILE A 297 -12.59 0.54 6.70
C ILE A 297 -13.09 -0.50 5.69
N LEU A 298 -13.35 -1.72 6.12
CA LEU A 298 -13.90 -2.78 5.26
C LEU A 298 -15.27 -2.41 4.72
N PHE A 299 -16.17 -1.87 5.55
CA PHE A 299 -17.48 -1.38 5.13
C PHE A 299 -17.36 -0.31 4.04
N LEU A 300 -16.47 0.68 4.21
CA LEU A 300 -16.25 1.75 3.24
C LEU A 300 -15.71 1.19 1.90
N ALA A 301 -14.82 0.20 1.95
CA ALA A 301 -14.34 -0.50 0.76
C ALA A 301 -15.47 -1.21 0.00
N LEU A 302 -16.32 -1.94 0.72
CA LEU A 302 -17.48 -2.64 0.14
C LEU A 302 -18.51 -1.65 -0.41
N ALA A 303 -18.77 -0.54 0.30
CA ALA A 303 -19.62 0.55 -0.19
C ALA A 303 -19.08 1.13 -1.50
N SER A 304 -17.75 1.34 -1.60
CA SER A 304 -17.12 1.78 -2.85
C SER A 304 -17.35 0.79 -4.00
N LEU A 305 -17.31 -0.52 -3.75
CA LEU A 305 -17.60 -1.52 -4.76
C LEU A 305 -19.06 -1.44 -5.25
N ALA A 306 -19.99 -1.13 -4.36
CA ALA A 306 -21.41 -1.02 -4.67
C ALA A 306 -21.75 0.28 -5.45
N ILE A 307 -21.16 1.43 -5.07
CA ILE A 307 -21.54 2.73 -5.64
C ILE A 307 -20.71 3.13 -6.87
N SER A 308 -19.51 2.56 -7.05
CA SER A 308 -18.63 2.93 -8.16
C SER A 308 -19.04 2.21 -9.44
N ARG A 309 -19.09 2.97 -10.54
CA ARG A 309 -19.37 2.39 -11.86
C ARG A 309 -18.24 1.48 -12.31
N LYS A 310 -18.57 0.32 -12.85
CA LYS A 310 -17.62 -0.67 -13.36
C LYS A 310 -16.74 -0.11 -14.48
N GLU A 311 -17.28 0.81 -15.28
CA GLU A 311 -16.54 1.46 -16.38
C GLU A 311 -15.34 2.27 -15.88
N TYR A 312 -15.45 2.94 -14.72
CA TYR A 312 -14.34 3.72 -14.15
C TYR A 312 -13.19 2.82 -13.72
N ARG A 313 -13.52 1.70 -13.07
CA ARG A 313 -12.54 0.68 -12.67
C ARG A 313 -11.87 0.05 -13.89
N LYS A 314 -12.66 -0.30 -14.93
CA LYS A 314 -12.12 -0.84 -16.18
C LYS A 314 -11.19 0.16 -16.86
N ALA A 315 -11.57 1.44 -16.93
CA ALA A 315 -10.75 2.50 -17.51
C ALA A 315 -9.44 2.74 -16.73
N ASN A 316 -9.43 2.54 -15.42
CA ASN A 316 -8.23 2.54 -14.57
C ASN A 316 -7.43 1.23 -14.68
N GLY A 317 -7.89 0.20 -15.43
CA GLY A 317 -7.26 -1.12 -15.49
C GLY A 317 -7.24 -1.83 -14.14
N PHE A 318 -8.24 -1.57 -13.32
CA PHE A 318 -8.37 -2.19 -12.02
C PHE A 318 -8.44 -3.71 -12.15
N SER A 319 -7.56 -4.41 -11.44
CA SER A 319 -7.58 -5.86 -11.27
C SER A 319 -7.20 -6.22 -9.84
N TRP A 320 -7.55 -7.42 -9.42
CA TRP A 320 -7.23 -7.91 -8.07
C TRP A 320 -5.82 -8.49 -7.95
N GLY A 321 -5.08 -8.59 -9.07
CA GLY A 321 -3.72 -9.13 -9.11
C GLY A 321 -2.77 -8.42 -8.14
N PRO A 322 -2.57 -7.09 -8.26
CA PRO A 322 -1.62 -6.35 -7.43
C PRO A 322 -1.89 -6.50 -5.92
N ILE A 323 -3.15 -6.36 -5.49
CA ILE A 323 -3.45 -6.49 -4.06
C ILE A 323 -3.32 -7.95 -3.58
N ALA A 324 -3.52 -8.95 -4.46
CA ALA A 324 -3.31 -10.35 -4.13
C ALA A 324 -1.82 -10.68 -3.96
N GLU A 325 -0.97 -10.08 -4.78
CA GLU A 325 0.48 -10.21 -4.69
C GLU A 325 0.99 -9.59 -3.38
N VAL A 326 0.63 -8.34 -3.14
CA VAL A 326 0.96 -7.64 -1.89
C VAL A 326 0.50 -8.43 -0.67
N ALA A 327 -0.73 -8.95 -0.67
CA ALA A 327 -1.23 -9.74 0.46
C ALA A 327 -0.39 -10.98 0.75
N LYS A 328 0.07 -11.71 -0.28
CA LYS A 328 0.90 -12.90 -0.08
C LYS A 328 2.32 -12.56 0.40
N LEU A 329 2.93 -11.52 -0.18
CA LEU A 329 4.29 -11.12 0.20
C LEU A 329 4.32 -10.56 1.61
N PHE A 330 3.37 -9.68 1.95
CA PHE A 330 3.31 -9.11 3.29
C PHE A 330 2.91 -10.11 4.38
N ALA A 331 2.11 -11.14 4.07
CA ALA A 331 1.89 -12.23 5.01
C ALA A 331 3.20 -12.86 5.47
N ALA A 332 4.12 -13.12 4.53
CA ALA A 332 5.44 -13.65 4.87
C ALA A 332 6.33 -12.62 5.58
N ILE A 333 6.28 -11.33 5.18
CA ILE A 333 7.04 -10.24 5.83
C ILE A 333 6.65 -10.12 7.31
N PHE A 334 5.36 -10.17 7.64
CA PHE A 334 4.89 -10.07 9.04
C PHE A 334 5.18 -11.32 9.87
N ILE A 335 5.34 -12.48 9.23
CA ILE A 335 5.70 -13.72 9.92
C ILE A 335 7.21 -13.82 10.17
N CYS A 336 8.03 -13.29 9.25
CA CYS A 336 9.49 -13.25 9.38
C CYS A 336 9.97 -12.13 10.30
#